data_ce7c78d9cf3205758385b6d86736a01a
#
_entry.id   ce7c78d9cf3205758385b6d86736a01a
#
_cell.length_a   1.000
_cell.length_b   1.000
_cell.length_c   1.000
_cell.angle_alpha   90.00
_cell.angle_beta   90.00
_cell.angle_gamma   90.00
#
_symmetry.space_group_name_H-M   'P 1'
#
loop_
_entity.id
_entity.type
_entity.pdbx_description
1 polymer ?
#
loop_
_entity_poly.entity_id
_entity_poly.type
_entity_poly.pdbx_seq_one_letter_code
_entity_poly.pdbx_strand_id
1 'polypeptide(L)'
;YIYRGMMAGLNDPYSVYYTAEDYKAIQESTDGSYSGIGAMISQNKTTGLCTVVKVFEGSPALEAGMKPGDIIYKVGDTLVAGESLDVLVSNYIKGKEGTDVQITVYRAESDTYEDMTITRRKIEVPTVESKMLADNTGYVAVSEFDAVTVEQFEKAIDELENQGMKQMIIDLRSNPGGMLDSAVAMVDYILPDDRKDFEKGEGKTLIVYTADKNGKGDTYTAADGHEVDVPIAILVNENSASASEVFTGALKDYKKAVVVGTTSYGKGIVQNLIPLGDGSAIKITTAHYYTPSGFDLHGKGITPDVEVELDENLKSQSVVTPEEDNQVQAAMEALKEN
;
A
#
# COMPACT_ATOMS: atom_id res chain seq x y z
N TYR A 1 20.42 6.89 21.60
CA TYR A 1 19.56 7.81 22.40
C TYR A 1 19.76 9.28 22.02
N ILE A 2 21.01 9.78 21.81
CA ILE A 2 21.27 11.21 21.53
C ILE A 2 20.60 11.67 20.24
N TYR A 3 20.78 10.96 19.11
CA TYR A 3 20.20 11.34 17.83
C TYR A 3 18.66 11.32 17.85
N ARG A 4 18.04 10.33 18.50
CA ARG A 4 16.58 10.32 18.68
C ARG A 4 16.11 11.52 19.50
N GLY A 5 16.86 11.92 20.54
CA GLY A 5 16.56 13.13 21.33
C GLY A 5 16.70 14.42 20.50
N MET A 6 17.69 14.51 19.62
CA MET A 6 17.85 15.67 18.70
C MET A 6 16.66 15.79 17.74
N MET A 7 16.21 14.66 17.15
CA MET A 7 15.04 14.65 16.28
C MET A 7 13.76 15.04 17.01
N ALA A 8 13.56 14.55 18.24
CA ALA A 8 12.42 14.95 19.07
C ALA A 8 12.39 16.45 19.38
N GLY A 9 13.57 17.11 19.44
CA GLY A 9 13.69 18.55 19.61
C GLY A 9 13.17 19.41 18.44
N LEU A 10 12.91 18.81 17.26
CA LEU A 10 12.31 19.50 16.13
C LEU A 10 10.81 19.76 16.28
N ASN A 11 10.16 19.13 17.28
CA ASN A 11 8.71 19.15 17.48
C ASN A 11 7.89 18.72 16.24
N ASP A 12 8.50 17.93 15.37
CA ASP A 12 7.84 17.28 14.24
C ASP A 12 7.74 15.76 14.52
N PRO A 13 6.53 15.21 14.70
CA PRO A 13 6.34 13.80 15.03
C PRO A 13 6.76 12.86 13.89
N TYR A 14 6.96 13.39 12.69
CA TYR A 14 7.31 12.63 11.51
C TYR A 14 8.81 12.60 11.22
N SER A 15 9.59 13.51 11.83
CA SER A 15 11.05 13.53 11.70
C SER A 15 11.69 12.53 12.66
N VAL A 16 12.43 11.55 12.13
CA VAL A 16 12.92 10.39 12.88
C VAL A 16 14.37 10.09 12.53
N TYR A 17 15.15 9.61 13.50
CA TYR A 17 16.45 8.97 13.28
C TYR A 17 16.27 7.45 13.23
N TYR A 18 16.84 6.84 12.19
CA TYR A 18 16.90 5.40 11.98
C TYR A 18 18.32 4.87 12.21
N THR A 19 18.44 3.80 13.00
CA THR A 19 19.68 3.02 13.05
C THR A 19 19.93 2.35 11.69
N ALA A 20 21.13 1.81 11.47
CA ALA A 20 21.43 1.08 10.24
C ALA A 20 20.47 -0.10 10.00
N GLU A 21 20.06 -0.76 11.06
CA GLU A 21 19.08 -1.86 11.02
C GLU A 21 17.68 -1.35 10.66
N ASP A 22 17.19 -0.31 11.35
CA ASP A 22 15.89 0.32 11.06
C ASP A 22 15.86 0.86 9.61
N TYR A 23 16.95 1.45 9.14
CA TYR A 23 17.04 2.01 7.79
C TYR A 23 16.98 0.93 6.72
N LYS A 24 17.70 -0.18 6.93
CA LYS A 24 17.64 -1.34 6.02
C LYS A 24 16.23 -1.93 5.96
N ALA A 25 15.56 -2.06 7.09
CA ALA A 25 14.19 -2.57 7.14
C ALA A 25 13.20 -1.67 6.37
N ILE A 26 13.39 -0.34 6.45
CA ILE A 26 12.58 0.63 5.69
C ILE A 26 12.85 0.50 4.19
N GLN A 27 14.10 0.35 3.77
CA GLN A 27 14.43 0.16 2.36
C GLN A 27 13.78 -1.11 1.81
N GLU A 28 13.87 -2.24 2.52
CA GLU A 28 13.22 -3.49 2.13
C GLU A 28 11.69 -3.32 2.02
N SER A 29 11.06 -2.59 2.96
CA SER A 29 9.63 -2.30 2.91
C SER A 29 9.26 -1.43 1.71
N THR A 30 10.01 -0.35 1.48
CA THR A 30 9.76 0.60 0.39
C THR A 30 9.97 -0.02 -1.01
N ASP A 31 10.95 -0.94 -1.12
CA ASP A 31 11.16 -1.70 -2.36
C ASP A 31 10.00 -2.67 -2.64
N GLY A 32 9.15 -2.96 -1.65
CA GLY A 32 8.04 -3.90 -1.77
C GLY A 32 8.50 -5.33 -2.05
N SER A 33 9.78 -5.63 -1.78
CA SER A 33 10.35 -6.96 -2.04
C SER A 33 11.33 -7.36 -0.94
N TYR A 34 11.38 -8.66 -0.66
CA TYR A 34 12.29 -9.23 0.33
C TYR A 34 12.74 -10.63 -0.08
N SER A 35 13.82 -11.13 0.51
CA SER A 35 14.22 -12.54 0.33
C SER A 35 13.64 -13.42 1.42
N GLY A 36 12.76 -14.34 1.03
CA GLY A 36 12.01 -15.18 1.96
C GLY A 36 11.20 -16.28 1.29
N ILE A 37 10.10 -16.68 1.91
CA ILE A 37 9.28 -17.81 1.48
C ILE A 37 7.98 -17.43 0.75
N GLY A 38 7.49 -16.18 0.90
CA GLY A 38 6.26 -15.70 0.27
C GLY A 38 4.98 -16.15 1.00
N ALA A 39 4.92 -15.90 2.30
CA ALA A 39 3.73 -16.10 3.11
C ALA A 39 3.54 -14.95 4.09
N MET A 40 2.28 -14.58 4.32
CA MET A 40 1.89 -13.64 5.37
C MET A 40 1.59 -14.43 6.64
N ILE A 41 2.21 -14.02 7.75
CA ILE A 41 2.10 -14.68 9.05
C ILE A 41 1.55 -13.69 10.06
N SER A 42 0.64 -14.13 10.88
CA SER A 42 0.09 -13.35 12.01
C SER A 42 0.34 -14.07 13.33
N GLN A 43 0.58 -13.31 14.39
CA GLN A 43 0.73 -13.87 15.73
C GLN A 43 -0.47 -13.51 16.61
N ASN A 44 -1.10 -14.52 17.19
CA ASN A 44 -2.14 -14.32 18.18
C ASN A 44 -1.50 -13.82 19.50
N LYS A 45 -1.86 -12.60 19.91
CA LYS A 45 -1.28 -11.93 21.10
C LYS A 45 -1.55 -12.67 22.41
N THR A 46 -2.61 -13.47 22.49
CA THR A 46 -3.00 -14.20 23.70
C THR A 46 -2.29 -15.55 23.80
N THR A 47 -2.24 -16.29 22.69
CA THR A 47 -1.68 -17.65 22.65
C THR A 47 -0.22 -17.69 22.20
N GLY A 48 0.28 -16.62 21.56
CA GLY A 48 1.61 -16.56 20.96
C GLY A 48 1.76 -17.39 19.69
N LEU A 49 0.68 -18.04 19.20
CA LEU A 49 0.75 -18.88 18.01
C LEU A 49 0.93 -18.03 16.75
N CYS A 50 1.86 -18.44 15.91
CA CYS A 50 2.12 -17.84 14.60
C CYS A 50 1.40 -18.64 13.52
N THR A 51 0.41 -18.03 12.88
CA THR A 51 -0.46 -18.68 11.87
C THR A 51 -0.22 -18.06 10.50
N VAL A 52 -0.14 -18.89 9.47
CA VAL A 52 -0.11 -18.47 8.06
C VAL A 52 -1.48 -17.91 7.69
N VAL A 53 -1.56 -16.65 7.35
CA VAL A 53 -2.80 -15.97 6.95
C VAL A 53 -3.02 -16.08 5.45
N LYS A 54 -1.95 -15.87 4.66
CA LYS A 54 -2.00 -15.91 3.20
C LYS A 54 -0.69 -16.51 2.68
N VAL A 55 -0.77 -17.29 1.62
CA VAL A 55 0.38 -17.78 0.86
C VAL A 55 0.33 -17.12 -0.52
N PHE A 56 1.42 -16.50 -0.95
CA PHE A 56 1.45 -15.74 -2.20
C PHE A 56 1.52 -16.68 -3.40
N GLU A 57 0.84 -16.32 -4.47
CA GLU A 57 0.89 -17.07 -5.73
C GLU A 57 2.31 -17.13 -6.28
N GLY A 58 2.70 -18.27 -6.85
CA GLY A 58 4.04 -18.50 -7.38
C GLY A 58 5.17 -18.47 -6.34
N SER A 59 4.86 -18.45 -5.06
CA SER A 59 5.85 -18.38 -3.98
C SER A 59 6.45 -19.75 -3.65
N PRO A 60 7.67 -19.76 -3.09
CA PRO A 60 8.28 -21.01 -2.58
C PRO A 60 7.45 -21.72 -1.51
N ALA A 61 6.76 -20.96 -0.67
CA ALA A 61 5.87 -21.53 0.35
C ALA A 61 4.68 -22.28 -0.28
N LEU A 62 4.08 -21.73 -1.35
CA LEU A 62 3.01 -22.39 -2.09
C LEU A 62 3.51 -23.69 -2.75
N GLU A 63 4.66 -23.62 -3.40
CA GLU A 63 5.29 -24.81 -4.05
C GLU A 63 5.62 -25.92 -3.05
N ALA A 64 5.97 -25.55 -1.81
CA ALA A 64 6.22 -26.51 -0.73
C ALA A 64 4.94 -27.06 -0.08
N GLY A 65 3.74 -26.57 -0.49
CA GLY A 65 2.46 -27.03 0.02
C GLY A 65 2.00 -26.37 1.31
N MET A 66 2.55 -25.21 1.68
CA MET A 66 2.06 -24.39 2.79
C MET A 66 0.66 -23.85 2.48
N LYS A 67 -0.19 -23.76 3.49
CA LYS A 67 -1.59 -23.32 3.33
C LYS A 67 -1.97 -22.27 4.34
N PRO A 68 -2.93 -21.39 4.02
CA PRO A 68 -3.58 -20.56 5.03
C PRO A 68 -4.16 -21.44 6.17
N GLY A 69 -4.00 -20.98 7.41
CA GLY A 69 -4.39 -21.73 8.60
C GLY A 69 -3.29 -22.64 9.19
N ASP A 70 -2.20 -22.92 8.46
CA ASP A 70 -1.05 -23.66 9.00
C ASP A 70 -0.44 -22.86 10.18
N ILE A 71 -0.18 -23.52 11.31
CA ILE A 71 0.47 -22.93 12.47
C ILE A 71 1.96 -23.30 12.42
N ILE A 72 2.83 -22.29 12.42
CA ILE A 72 4.28 -22.52 12.41
C ILE A 72 4.69 -23.04 13.78
N TYR A 73 5.14 -24.29 13.79
CA TYR A 73 5.53 -24.99 15.01
C TYR A 73 7.05 -24.88 15.26
N LYS A 74 7.85 -25.04 14.21
CA LYS A 74 9.32 -25.10 14.28
C LYS A 74 9.95 -24.51 13.03
N VAL A 75 11.09 -23.80 13.19
CA VAL A 75 11.93 -23.35 12.05
C VAL A 75 13.38 -23.79 12.31
N GLY A 76 13.92 -24.62 11.44
CA GLY A 76 15.17 -25.30 11.68
C GLY A 76 15.08 -26.16 12.93
N ASP A 77 15.98 -25.94 13.90
CA ASP A 77 15.97 -26.61 15.21
C ASP A 77 15.24 -25.81 16.30
N THR A 78 14.71 -24.62 15.99
CA THR A 78 14.09 -23.71 16.95
C THR A 78 12.58 -23.91 17.00
N LEU A 79 12.02 -24.17 18.19
CA LEU A 79 10.59 -24.13 18.44
C LEU A 79 10.12 -22.67 18.46
N VAL A 80 9.04 -22.37 17.74
CA VAL A 80 8.51 -21.01 17.59
C VAL A 80 7.77 -20.51 18.84
N ALA A 81 7.33 -21.42 19.72
CA ALA A 81 6.58 -21.07 20.93
C ALA A 81 7.38 -20.12 21.84
N GLY A 82 6.85 -18.92 22.05
CA GLY A 82 7.46 -17.90 22.89
C GLY A 82 8.32 -16.86 22.15
N GLU A 83 8.59 -17.05 20.86
CA GLU A 83 9.26 -16.05 20.03
C GLU A 83 8.26 -14.98 19.57
N SER A 84 8.75 -13.73 19.43
CA SER A 84 7.94 -12.69 18.77
C SER A 84 7.93 -12.91 17.26
N LEU A 85 6.85 -12.47 16.60
CA LEU A 85 6.71 -12.57 15.15
C LEU A 85 7.89 -11.92 14.41
N ASP A 86 8.32 -10.76 14.87
CA ASP A 86 9.44 -10.02 14.26
C ASP A 86 10.75 -10.83 14.31
N VAL A 87 11.05 -11.43 15.45
CA VAL A 87 12.23 -12.30 15.62
C VAL A 87 12.10 -13.54 14.73
N LEU A 88 10.93 -14.18 14.73
CA LEU A 88 10.67 -15.34 13.90
C LEU A 88 10.90 -15.04 12.41
N VAL A 89 10.30 -13.97 11.93
CA VAL A 89 10.38 -13.60 10.50
C VAL A 89 11.78 -13.14 10.14
N SER A 90 12.37 -12.22 10.91
CA SER A 90 13.65 -11.60 10.55
C SER A 90 14.85 -12.52 10.70
N ASN A 91 14.87 -13.36 11.75
CA ASN A 91 16.05 -14.16 12.07
C ASN A 91 16.00 -15.59 11.55
N TYR A 92 14.80 -16.13 11.28
CA TYR A 92 14.65 -17.54 10.93
C TYR A 92 14.01 -17.76 9.56
N ILE A 93 12.95 -17.00 9.20
CA ILE A 93 12.23 -17.23 7.94
C ILE A 93 12.88 -16.46 6.78
N LYS A 94 13.09 -15.15 6.92
CA LYS A 94 13.87 -14.37 5.94
C LYS A 94 15.32 -14.85 5.91
N GLY A 95 16.04 -14.57 4.83
CA GLY A 95 17.45 -14.89 4.72
C GLY A 95 17.95 -14.71 3.30
N LYS A 96 19.21 -15.13 3.06
CA LYS A 96 19.83 -14.97 1.74
C LYS A 96 19.09 -15.79 0.69
N GLU A 97 18.84 -15.20 -0.46
CA GLU A 97 18.26 -15.85 -1.64
C GLU A 97 19.06 -17.10 -2.02
N GLY A 98 18.34 -18.16 -2.44
CA GLY A 98 18.90 -19.46 -2.82
C GLY A 98 19.28 -20.34 -1.62
N THR A 99 19.02 -19.92 -0.37
CA THR A 99 19.25 -20.79 0.81
C THR A 99 17.96 -21.44 1.26
N ASP A 100 18.06 -22.64 1.81
CA ASP A 100 16.93 -23.40 2.31
C ASP A 100 16.58 -23.02 3.75
N VAL A 101 15.28 -23.05 4.06
CA VAL A 101 14.75 -23.03 5.42
C VAL A 101 13.85 -24.25 5.63
N GLN A 102 14.04 -24.93 6.75
CA GLN A 102 13.17 -26.03 7.16
C GLN A 102 12.10 -25.48 8.08
N ILE A 103 10.83 -25.72 7.75
CA ILE A 103 9.68 -25.26 8.54
C ILE A 103 8.79 -26.46 8.81
N THR A 104 8.49 -26.71 10.08
CA THR A 104 7.44 -27.63 10.49
C THR A 104 6.20 -26.83 10.83
N VAL A 105 5.09 -27.13 10.18
CA VAL A 105 3.78 -26.57 10.49
C VAL A 105 2.88 -27.60 11.17
N TYR A 106 1.99 -27.14 12.05
CA TYR A 106 0.87 -27.94 12.53
C TYR A 106 -0.38 -27.56 11.75
N ARG A 107 -1.02 -28.54 11.14
CA ARG A 107 -2.23 -28.40 10.34
C ARG A 107 -3.43 -28.91 11.11
N ALA A 108 -4.23 -27.99 11.67
CA ALA A 108 -5.34 -28.31 12.56
C ALA A 108 -6.44 -29.18 11.90
N GLU A 109 -6.67 -28.98 10.59
CA GLU A 109 -7.70 -29.74 9.85
C GLU A 109 -7.44 -31.25 9.81
N SER A 110 -6.17 -31.65 9.72
CA SER A 110 -5.77 -33.05 9.64
C SER A 110 -5.14 -33.58 10.93
N ASP A 111 -4.92 -32.72 11.92
CA ASP A 111 -4.22 -33.02 13.17
C ASP A 111 -2.82 -33.60 12.91
N THR A 112 -2.10 -33.01 11.95
CA THR A 112 -0.76 -33.49 11.51
C THR A 112 0.30 -32.41 11.60
N TYR A 113 1.56 -32.87 11.74
CA TYR A 113 2.73 -32.02 11.54
C TYR A 113 3.31 -32.29 10.15
N GLU A 114 3.56 -31.23 9.40
CA GLU A 114 4.10 -31.30 8.05
C GLU A 114 5.46 -30.59 8.02
N ASP A 115 6.49 -31.32 7.57
CA ASP A 115 7.84 -30.78 7.38
C ASP A 115 8.01 -30.29 5.95
N MET A 116 8.48 -29.05 5.80
CA MET A 116 8.72 -28.42 4.51
C MET A 116 10.15 -27.90 4.42
N THR A 117 10.81 -28.16 3.31
CA THR A 117 12.09 -27.50 2.96
C THR A 117 11.78 -26.48 1.87
N ILE A 118 12.00 -25.19 2.17
CA ILE A 118 11.61 -24.09 1.30
C ILE A 118 12.85 -23.29 0.92
N THR A 119 13.16 -23.23 -0.38
CA THR A 119 14.28 -22.43 -0.89
C THR A 119 13.84 -20.96 -0.98
N ARG A 120 14.54 -20.08 -0.26
CA ARG A 120 14.25 -18.64 -0.25
C ARG A 120 14.47 -18.05 -1.63
N ARG A 121 13.54 -17.20 -2.06
CA ARG A 121 13.63 -16.40 -3.30
C ARG A 121 13.33 -14.94 -3.01
N LYS A 122 13.63 -14.06 -3.97
CA LYS A 122 13.06 -12.72 -3.98
C LYS A 122 11.55 -12.85 -4.10
N ILE A 123 10.84 -12.26 -3.16
CA ILE A 123 9.37 -12.21 -3.08
C ILE A 123 8.95 -10.77 -3.29
N GLU A 124 8.12 -10.52 -4.25
CA GLU A 124 7.39 -9.26 -4.40
C GLU A 124 6.11 -9.34 -3.58
N VAL A 125 5.92 -8.34 -2.72
CA VAL A 125 4.71 -8.28 -1.87
C VAL A 125 3.53 -7.91 -2.75
N PRO A 126 2.43 -8.70 -2.77
CA PRO A 126 1.23 -8.30 -3.48
C PRO A 126 0.60 -7.10 -2.79
N THR A 127 0.74 -5.91 -3.39
CA THR A 127 0.14 -4.65 -2.91
C THR A 127 -1.12 -4.27 -3.67
N VAL A 128 -1.41 -4.96 -4.77
CA VAL A 128 -2.61 -4.78 -5.58
C VAL A 128 -3.38 -6.08 -5.68
N GLU A 129 -4.68 -6.02 -5.40
CA GLU A 129 -5.64 -7.08 -5.64
C GLU A 129 -6.73 -6.57 -6.60
N SER A 130 -7.11 -7.36 -7.59
CA SER A 130 -8.11 -6.97 -8.57
C SER A 130 -9.17 -8.05 -8.78
N LYS A 131 -10.37 -7.61 -9.12
CA LYS A 131 -11.52 -8.48 -9.36
C LYS A 131 -12.53 -7.79 -10.26
N MET A 132 -13.13 -8.53 -11.21
CA MET A 132 -14.31 -8.07 -11.93
C MET A 132 -15.55 -8.29 -11.06
N LEU A 133 -16.28 -7.23 -10.77
CA LEU A 133 -17.58 -7.24 -10.09
C LEU A 133 -18.75 -7.25 -11.10
N ALA A 134 -19.97 -7.16 -10.57
CA ALA A 134 -21.17 -6.99 -11.40
C ALA A 134 -21.09 -5.74 -12.29
N ASP A 135 -21.92 -5.69 -13.32
CA ASP A 135 -22.02 -4.58 -14.27
C ASP A 135 -20.70 -4.21 -14.98
N ASN A 136 -19.79 -5.19 -15.11
CA ASN A 136 -18.44 -5.01 -15.65
C ASN A 136 -17.64 -3.93 -14.89
N THR A 137 -17.80 -3.88 -13.58
CA THR A 137 -17.06 -2.98 -12.71
C THR A 137 -15.74 -3.63 -12.31
N GLY A 138 -14.61 -3.06 -12.73
CA GLY A 138 -13.30 -3.43 -12.21
C GLY A 138 -13.15 -2.94 -10.77
N TYR A 139 -12.73 -3.81 -9.87
CA TYR A 139 -12.36 -3.45 -8.50
C TYR A 139 -10.86 -3.67 -8.33
N VAL A 140 -10.15 -2.63 -7.89
CA VAL A 140 -8.70 -2.65 -7.68
C VAL A 140 -8.42 -2.12 -6.28
N ALA A 141 -8.02 -3.00 -5.36
CA ALA A 141 -7.60 -2.62 -4.03
C ALA A 141 -6.07 -2.44 -3.99
N VAL A 142 -5.62 -1.30 -3.46
CA VAL A 142 -4.19 -0.98 -3.32
C VAL A 142 -3.89 -0.79 -1.85
N SER A 143 -3.06 -1.66 -1.27
CA SER A 143 -2.76 -1.65 0.17
C SER A 143 -1.64 -0.69 0.55
N GLU A 144 -0.69 -0.44 -0.34
CA GLU A 144 0.47 0.44 -0.12
C GLU A 144 1.06 0.90 -1.46
N PHE A 145 1.81 2.01 -1.47
CA PHE A 145 2.48 2.54 -2.66
C PHE A 145 3.99 2.24 -2.60
N ASP A 146 4.36 1.00 -2.89
CA ASP A 146 5.74 0.55 -2.97
C ASP A 146 6.27 0.59 -4.41
N ALA A 147 7.55 0.30 -4.61
CA ALA A 147 8.14 0.28 -5.95
C ALA A 147 7.48 -0.77 -6.88
N VAL A 148 7.05 -1.91 -6.32
CA VAL A 148 6.37 -2.99 -7.08
C VAL A 148 4.91 -2.69 -7.41
N THR A 149 4.30 -1.71 -6.72
CA THR A 149 2.87 -1.42 -6.83
C THR A 149 2.49 -0.93 -8.22
N VAL A 150 3.36 -0.14 -8.87
CA VAL A 150 3.07 0.43 -10.20
C VAL A 150 2.82 -0.67 -11.22
N GLU A 151 3.76 -1.61 -11.38
CA GLU A 151 3.63 -2.72 -12.33
C GLU A 151 2.42 -3.63 -12.02
N GLN A 152 2.17 -3.89 -10.72
CA GLN A 152 1.00 -4.66 -10.29
C GLN A 152 -0.31 -3.94 -10.61
N PHE A 153 -0.35 -2.61 -10.46
CA PHE A 153 -1.53 -1.78 -10.74
C PHE A 153 -1.84 -1.72 -12.24
N GLU A 154 -0.84 -1.42 -13.06
CA GLU A 154 -0.95 -1.39 -14.53
C GLU A 154 -1.46 -2.74 -15.05
N LYS A 155 -0.82 -3.82 -14.64
CA LYS A 155 -1.23 -5.18 -15.00
C LYS A 155 -2.67 -5.50 -14.58
N ALA A 156 -3.09 -5.10 -13.38
CA ALA A 156 -4.44 -5.32 -12.90
C ALA A 156 -5.48 -4.59 -13.76
N ILE A 157 -5.20 -3.35 -14.17
CA ILE A 157 -6.08 -2.58 -15.07
C ILE A 157 -6.13 -3.23 -16.45
N ASP A 158 -4.99 -3.56 -17.05
CA ASP A 158 -4.91 -4.22 -18.35
C ASP A 158 -5.72 -5.53 -18.37
N GLU A 159 -5.61 -6.33 -17.33
CA GLU A 159 -6.37 -7.58 -17.19
C GLU A 159 -7.88 -7.33 -17.09
N LEU A 160 -8.31 -6.30 -16.36
CA LEU A 160 -9.71 -5.92 -16.24
C LEU A 160 -10.27 -5.34 -17.55
N GLU A 161 -9.49 -4.53 -18.26
CA GLU A 161 -9.87 -4.01 -19.59
C GLU A 161 -10.03 -5.14 -20.60
N ASN A 162 -9.10 -6.11 -20.61
CA ASN A 162 -9.21 -7.31 -21.45
C ASN A 162 -10.44 -8.17 -21.13
N GLN A 163 -10.95 -8.11 -19.90
CA GLN A 163 -12.20 -8.74 -19.48
C GLN A 163 -13.45 -7.91 -19.83
N GLY A 164 -13.29 -6.71 -20.38
CA GLY A 164 -14.37 -5.83 -20.80
C GLY A 164 -14.88 -4.91 -19.69
N MET A 165 -13.99 -4.43 -18.81
CA MET A 165 -14.28 -3.41 -17.80
C MET A 165 -14.93 -2.17 -18.44
N LYS A 166 -15.98 -1.64 -17.81
CA LYS A 166 -16.71 -0.46 -18.26
C LYS A 166 -16.69 0.70 -17.27
N GLN A 167 -16.33 0.42 -16.02
CA GLN A 167 -16.17 1.37 -14.93
C GLN A 167 -15.26 0.74 -13.87
N MET A 168 -14.63 1.55 -13.02
CA MET A 168 -13.62 1.08 -12.09
C MET A 168 -13.83 1.65 -10.68
N ILE A 169 -13.61 0.83 -9.67
CA ILE A 169 -13.49 1.24 -8.27
C ILE A 169 -12.05 0.99 -7.84
N ILE A 170 -11.36 2.03 -7.33
CA ILE A 170 -10.04 1.93 -6.72
C ILE A 170 -10.21 2.05 -5.22
N ASP A 171 -9.83 1.01 -4.47
CA ASP A 171 -9.96 1.00 -3.01
C ASP A 171 -8.61 1.34 -2.35
N LEU A 172 -8.56 2.53 -1.75
CA LEU A 172 -7.43 3.04 -0.97
C LEU A 172 -7.75 3.11 0.52
N ARG A 173 -8.82 2.50 0.98
CA ARG A 173 -9.15 2.47 2.41
C ARG A 173 -8.04 1.77 3.19
N SER A 174 -7.65 2.38 4.30
CA SER A 174 -6.57 1.91 5.17
C SER A 174 -5.19 1.80 4.50
N ASN A 175 -5.00 2.41 3.33
CA ASN A 175 -3.70 2.53 2.69
C ASN A 175 -2.92 3.74 3.28
N PRO A 176 -1.82 3.53 4.02
CA PRO A 176 -1.09 4.60 4.70
C PRO A 176 -0.25 5.49 3.75
N GLY A 177 -0.25 5.17 2.46
CA GLY A 177 0.57 5.82 1.45
C GLY A 177 1.77 4.97 1.05
N GLY A 178 2.93 5.59 0.94
CA GLY A 178 4.18 4.99 0.52
C GLY A 178 5.00 5.97 -0.33
N MET A 179 5.55 5.51 -1.44
CA MET A 179 6.37 6.30 -2.33
C MET A 179 5.54 7.30 -3.14
N LEU A 180 5.97 8.57 -3.16
CA LEU A 180 5.37 9.58 -4.01
C LEU A 180 5.49 9.22 -5.49
N ASP A 181 6.66 8.75 -5.91
CA ASP A 181 6.93 8.40 -7.31
C ASP A 181 5.98 7.30 -7.81
N SER A 182 5.65 6.33 -6.95
CA SER A 182 4.67 5.28 -7.29
C SER A 182 3.26 5.85 -7.45
N ALA A 183 2.82 6.74 -6.56
CA ALA A 183 1.52 7.40 -6.69
C ALA A 183 1.47 8.29 -7.95
N VAL A 184 2.55 9.01 -8.25
CA VAL A 184 2.66 9.82 -9.47
C VAL A 184 2.55 8.95 -10.71
N ALA A 185 3.31 7.85 -10.80
CA ALA A 185 3.26 6.95 -11.96
C ALA A 185 1.86 6.32 -12.14
N MET A 186 1.19 5.92 -11.05
CA MET A 186 -0.16 5.37 -11.14
C MET A 186 -1.21 6.41 -11.55
N VAL A 187 -1.05 7.69 -11.17
CA VAL A 187 -1.92 8.78 -11.66
C VAL A 187 -1.62 9.08 -13.12
N ASP A 188 -0.33 9.08 -13.50
CA ASP A 188 0.14 9.25 -14.88
C ASP A 188 -0.52 8.21 -15.80
N TYR A 189 -0.53 6.95 -15.41
CA TYR A 189 -1.19 5.85 -16.13
C TYR A 189 -2.71 6.06 -16.34
N ILE A 190 -3.38 6.81 -15.45
CA ILE A 190 -4.83 7.06 -15.55
C ILE A 190 -5.16 8.33 -16.34
N LEU A 191 -4.37 9.40 -16.21
CA LEU A 191 -4.67 10.71 -16.78
C LEU A 191 -3.95 10.94 -18.10
N PRO A 192 -4.60 11.53 -19.13
CA PRO A 192 -3.90 11.90 -20.35
C PRO A 192 -2.88 13.02 -20.11
N ASP A 193 -1.83 13.09 -20.94
CA ASP A 193 -0.69 14.01 -20.76
C ASP A 193 -1.01 15.50 -20.97
N ASP A 194 -2.06 15.82 -21.72
CA ASP A 194 -2.27 17.13 -22.32
C ASP A 194 -3.36 17.99 -21.66
N ARG A 195 -3.79 17.65 -20.45
CA ARG A 195 -4.74 18.44 -19.67
C ARG A 195 -4.08 19.77 -19.21
N LYS A 196 -4.76 20.88 -19.45
CA LYS A 196 -4.26 22.24 -19.19
C LYS A 196 -5.09 22.98 -18.16
N ASP A 197 -5.76 22.25 -17.31
CA ASP A 197 -6.69 22.80 -16.33
C ASP A 197 -5.95 23.63 -15.27
N PHE A 198 -4.67 23.35 -15.02
CA PHE A 198 -3.89 23.99 -13.96
C PHE A 198 -2.57 24.58 -14.50
N GLU A 199 -2.34 25.88 -14.23
CA GLU A 199 -1.22 26.67 -14.78
C GLU A 199 0.17 26.08 -14.40
N LYS A 200 0.32 25.54 -13.18
CA LYS A 200 1.59 24.95 -12.71
C LYS A 200 2.04 23.72 -13.52
N GLY A 201 1.17 23.13 -14.31
CA GLY A 201 1.50 22.04 -15.23
C GLY A 201 2.23 22.51 -16.50
N GLU A 202 2.30 23.84 -16.73
CA GLU A 202 2.98 24.43 -17.89
C GLU A 202 2.54 23.83 -19.24
N GLY A 203 1.26 23.50 -19.35
CA GLY A 203 0.63 22.91 -20.52
C GLY A 203 0.65 21.39 -20.58
N LYS A 204 1.03 20.74 -19.48
CA LYS A 204 0.89 19.31 -19.24
C LYS A 204 -0.11 19.03 -18.12
N THR A 205 -0.54 17.79 -17.98
CA THR A 205 -1.38 17.34 -16.89
C THR A 205 -0.59 17.37 -15.57
N LEU A 206 -0.93 18.28 -14.68
CA LEU A 206 -0.30 18.41 -13.36
C LEU A 206 -0.82 17.32 -12.43
N ILE A 207 0.05 16.52 -11.84
CA ILE A 207 -0.35 15.48 -10.90
C ILE A 207 -0.27 15.99 -9.45
N VAL A 208 0.85 16.57 -9.07
CA VAL A 208 1.10 17.12 -7.74
C VAL A 208 2.26 18.11 -7.82
N TYR A 209 2.29 19.07 -6.93
CA TYR A 209 3.49 19.85 -6.70
C TYR A 209 3.80 19.95 -5.20
N THR A 210 5.06 20.23 -4.89
CA THR A 210 5.52 20.42 -3.52
C THR A 210 5.94 21.86 -3.31
N ALA A 211 5.91 22.32 -2.07
CA ALA A 211 6.52 23.60 -1.70
C ALA A 211 7.10 23.57 -0.29
N ASP A 212 8.34 24.04 -0.15
CA ASP A 212 8.99 24.28 1.13
C ASP A 212 8.49 25.61 1.76
N LYS A 213 9.02 25.96 2.91
CA LYS A 213 8.71 27.23 3.61
C LYS A 213 9.06 28.50 2.82
N ASN A 214 9.83 28.41 1.73
CA ASN A 214 10.19 29.51 0.85
C ASN A 214 9.39 29.49 -0.46
N GLY A 215 8.45 28.54 -0.62
CA GLY A 215 7.66 28.34 -1.82
C GLY A 215 8.40 27.62 -2.95
N LYS A 216 9.55 26.99 -2.66
CA LYS A 216 10.32 26.19 -3.63
C LYS A 216 9.97 24.73 -3.49
N GLY A 217 9.88 24.03 -4.60
CA GLY A 217 9.58 22.60 -4.65
C GLY A 217 9.56 22.08 -6.08
N ASP A 218 9.14 20.83 -6.20
CA ASP A 218 9.10 20.09 -7.45
C ASP A 218 7.65 20.03 -7.97
N THR A 219 7.54 19.87 -9.28
CA THR A 219 6.27 19.71 -10.01
C THR A 219 6.30 18.39 -10.76
N TYR A 220 5.27 17.59 -10.61
CA TYR A 220 5.13 16.28 -11.24
C TYR A 220 3.97 16.35 -12.23
N THR A 221 4.21 15.93 -13.46
CA THR A 221 3.25 15.98 -14.57
C THR A 221 3.18 14.65 -15.28
N ALA A 222 2.03 14.33 -15.88
CA ALA A 222 1.85 13.15 -16.70
C ALA A 222 2.71 13.22 -17.98
N ALA A 223 3.19 12.05 -18.44
CA ALA A 223 4.11 11.94 -19.55
C ALA A 223 4.22 10.54 -20.19
N ASP A 224 3.41 9.53 -19.77
CA ASP A 224 3.50 8.16 -20.28
C ASP A 224 2.66 7.91 -21.55
N GLY A 225 1.74 8.82 -21.84
CA GLY A 225 0.87 8.76 -23.02
C GLY A 225 -0.28 7.76 -22.89
N HIS A 226 -0.54 7.23 -21.69
CA HIS A 226 -1.64 6.33 -21.41
C HIS A 226 -2.85 7.09 -20.82
N GLU A 227 -4.04 6.55 -20.97
CA GLU A 227 -5.27 7.02 -20.34
C GLU A 227 -6.22 5.86 -20.10
N VAL A 228 -6.79 5.81 -18.89
CA VAL A 228 -7.90 4.91 -18.58
C VAL A 228 -9.22 5.62 -18.87
N ASP A 229 -9.87 5.29 -19.99
CA ASP A 229 -11.08 5.98 -20.44
C ASP A 229 -12.38 5.29 -19.98
N VAL A 230 -12.50 5.11 -18.64
CA VAL A 230 -13.76 4.66 -18.01
C VAL A 230 -14.08 5.53 -16.80
N PRO A 231 -15.35 5.60 -16.35
CA PRO A 231 -15.71 6.22 -15.07
C PRO A 231 -15.01 5.56 -13.89
N ILE A 232 -14.51 6.37 -12.95
CA ILE A 232 -13.74 5.89 -11.79
C ILE A 232 -14.39 6.37 -10.49
N ALA A 233 -14.51 5.48 -9.50
CA ALA A 233 -14.74 5.84 -8.11
C ALA A 233 -13.54 5.47 -7.26
N ILE A 234 -13.22 6.26 -6.23
CA ILE A 234 -12.14 5.99 -5.29
C ILE A 234 -12.73 5.87 -3.89
N LEU A 235 -12.46 4.74 -3.22
CA LEU A 235 -12.81 4.54 -1.82
C LEU A 235 -11.68 5.01 -0.91
N VAL A 236 -12.00 5.86 0.06
CA VAL A 236 -11.05 6.34 1.08
C VAL A 236 -11.67 6.28 2.47
N ASN A 237 -10.81 6.20 3.49
CA ASN A 237 -11.20 6.34 4.89
C ASN A 237 -10.15 7.15 5.68
N GLU A 238 -10.38 7.33 6.98
CA GLU A 238 -9.52 8.07 7.91
C GLU A 238 -8.08 7.54 8.02
N ASN A 239 -7.81 6.34 7.50
CA ASN A 239 -6.48 5.74 7.45
C ASN A 239 -5.82 5.85 6.06
N SER A 240 -6.54 6.35 5.05
CA SER A 240 -5.97 6.68 3.74
C SER A 240 -5.11 7.92 3.87
N ALA A 241 -3.79 7.81 3.63
CA ALA A 241 -2.86 8.89 3.96
C ALA A 241 -1.76 9.10 2.91
N SER A 242 -1.14 10.32 2.91
CA SER A 242 0.07 10.62 2.15
C SER A 242 -0.07 10.35 0.64
N ALA A 243 0.65 9.38 0.06
CA ALA A 243 0.58 9.01 -1.37
C ALA A 243 -0.86 8.68 -1.83
N SER A 244 -1.67 8.03 -0.97
CA SER A 244 -3.10 7.80 -1.23
C SER A 244 -3.88 9.10 -1.41
N GLU A 245 -3.53 10.13 -0.64
CA GLU A 245 -4.17 11.44 -0.73
C GLU A 245 -3.69 12.24 -1.94
N VAL A 246 -2.43 12.09 -2.34
CA VAL A 246 -1.91 12.64 -3.60
C VAL A 246 -2.65 12.03 -4.78
N PHE A 247 -2.74 10.69 -4.83
CA PHE A 247 -3.45 9.95 -5.88
C PHE A 247 -4.93 10.38 -5.96
N THR A 248 -5.64 10.35 -4.84
CA THR A 248 -7.05 10.72 -4.76
C THR A 248 -7.28 12.19 -5.12
N GLY A 249 -6.45 13.09 -4.59
CA GLY A 249 -6.58 14.53 -4.80
C GLY A 249 -6.37 14.93 -6.25
N ALA A 250 -5.40 14.30 -6.94
CA ALA A 250 -5.17 14.53 -8.36
C ALA A 250 -6.40 14.15 -9.20
N LEU A 251 -6.88 12.92 -9.06
CA LEU A 251 -8.03 12.45 -9.85
C LEU A 251 -9.34 13.19 -9.51
N LYS A 252 -9.53 13.60 -8.25
CA LYS A 252 -10.65 14.42 -7.82
C LYS A 252 -10.62 15.82 -8.45
N ASP A 253 -9.48 16.49 -8.45
CA ASP A 253 -9.34 17.84 -9.00
C ASP A 253 -9.66 17.89 -10.49
N TYR A 254 -9.29 16.85 -11.24
CA TYR A 254 -9.66 16.71 -12.66
C TYR A 254 -11.09 16.21 -12.88
N LYS A 255 -11.84 15.90 -11.83
CA LYS A 255 -13.15 15.24 -11.93
C LYS A 255 -13.10 13.94 -12.72
N LYS A 256 -11.94 13.27 -12.73
CA LYS A 256 -11.76 11.95 -13.35
C LYS A 256 -12.34 10.84 -12.47
N ALA A 257 -12.38 11.07 -11.14
CA ALA A 257 -12.96 10.12 -10.21
C ALA A 257 -13.91 10.80 -9.22
N VAL A 258 -14.97 10.09 -8.82
CA VAL A 258 -15.82 10.41 -7.68
C VAL A 258 -15.22 9.76 -6.43
N VAL A 259 -15.07 10.50 -5.36
CA VAL A 259 -14.50 10.02 -4.09
C VAL A 259 -15.63 9.63 -3.14
N VAL A 260 -15.58 8.42 -2.61
CA VAL A 260 -16.61 7.81 -1.76
C VAL A 260 -15.98 7.30 -0.45
N GLY A 261 -16.68 7.41 0.66
CA GLY A 261 -16.21 6.93 1.97
C GLY A 261 -16.18 8.01 3.03
N THR A 262 -15.11 8.10 3.81
CA THR A 262 -14.93 9.13 4.86
C THR A 262 -13.69 9.98 4.59
N THR A 263 -13.60 11.15 5.24
CA THR A 263 -12.46 12.06 5.06
C THR A 263 -11.14 11.36 5.38
N SER A 264 -10.15 11.50 4.50
CA SER A 264 -8.83 10.88 4.65
C SER A 264 -8.02 11.50 5.79
N TYR A 265 -6.83 10.96 6.05
CA TYR A 265 -6.01 11.28 7.22
C TYR A 265 -5.51 12.73 7.29
N GLY A 266 -5.12 13.32 6.16
CA GLY A 266 -4.54 14.67 6.12
C GLY A 266 -3.02 14.70 6.34
N LYS A 267 -2.25 13.77 5.76
CA LYS A 267 -0.78 13.77 5.80
C LYS A 267 -0.18 14.41 4.54
N GLY A 268 -0.31 15.73 4.40
CA GLY A 268 0.16 16.48 3.24
C GLY A 268 1.61 16.95 3.32
N ILE A 269 2.53 16.13 3.80
CA ILE A 269 3.93 16.48 4.01
C ILE A 269 4.90 15.59 3.23
N VAL A 270 5.94 16.22 2.68
CA VAL A 270 7.08 15.55 2.03
C VAL A 270 8.13 15.21 3.07
N GLN A 271 8.54 13.97 3.10
CA GLN A 271 9.59 13.50 3.97
C GLN A 271 10.77 12.98 3.16
N ASN A 272 11.95 13.55 3.39
CA ASN A 272 13.18 13.08 2.77
C ASN A 272 13.92 12.14 3.72
N LEU A 273 14.31 10.99 3.19
CA LEU A 273 15.14 10.01 3.86
C LEU A 273 16.60 10.26 3.46
N ILE A 274 17.41 10.72 4.40
CA ILE A 274 18.80 11.14 4.17
C ILE A 274 19.74 10.13 4.84
N PRO A 275 20.46 9.31 4.05
CA PRO A 275 21.44 8.38 4.60
C PRO A 275 22.62 9.11 5.23
N LEU A 276 23.10 8.58 6.35
CA LEU A 276 24.31 9.05 7.04
C LEU A 276 25.48 8.09 6.73
N GLY A 277 26.69 8.58 6.83
CA GLY A 277 27.89 7.83 6.39
C GLY A 277 28.21 6.56 7.19
N ASP A 278 27.48 6.28 8.30
CA ASP A 278 27.64 5.12 9.17
C ASP A 278 26.56 4.03 8.90
N GLY A 279 25.76 4.17 7.85
CA GLY A 279 24.67 3.26 7.50
C GLY A 279 23.34 3.60 8.16
N SER A 280 23.30 4.55 9.09
CA SER A 280 22.06 5.08 9.65
C SER A 280 21.43 6.13 8.73
N ALA A 281 20.22 6.59 9.04
CA ALA A 281 19.54 7.63 8.27
C ALA A 281 18.72 8.56 9.16
N ILE A 282 18.38 9.72 8.62
CA ILE A 282 17.36 10.61 9.18
C ILE A 282 16.23 10.78 8.16
N LYS A 283 15.00 10.76 8.64
CA LYS A 283 13.83 11.16 7.89
C LYS A 283 13.39 12.52 8.39
N ILE A 284 13.29 13.51 7.49
CA ILE A 284 12.98 14.90 7.82
C ILE A 284 11.85 15.40 6.93
N THR A 285 10.87 16.09 7.52
CA THR A 285 9.85 16.85 6.79
C THR A 285 10.49 18.08 6.16
N THR A 286 10.33 18.26 4.84
CA THR A 286 10.98 19.30 4.05
C THR A 286 10.02 20.20 3.30
N ALA A 287 8.82 19.73 2.95
CA ALA A 287 7.84 20.47 2.17
C ALA A 287 6.41 19.97 2.43
N HIS A 288 5.44 20.64 1.85
CA HIS A 288 4.05 20.19 1.77
C HIS A 288 3.71 19.74 0.35
N TYR A 289 2.75 18.80 0.24
CA TYR A 289 2.10 18.44 -1.02
C TYR A 289 0.90 19.36 -1.27
N TYR A 290 0.72 19.69 -2.54
CA TYR A 290 -0.45 20.40 -3.03
C TYR A 290 -1.06 19.64 -4.19
N THR A 291 -2.37 19.44 -4.18
CA THR A 291 -3.10 18.89 -5.31
C THR A 291 -3.00 19.82 -6.53
N PRO A 292 -3.39 19.40 -7.72
CA PRO A 292 -3.34 20.26 -8.90
C PRO A 292 -4.05 21.61 -8.74
N SER A 293 -5.17 21.64 -8.04
CA SER A 293 -5.91 22.87 -7.75
C SER A 293 -5.23 23.82 -6.73
N GLY A 294 -4.16 23.35 -6.08
CA GLY A 294 -3.45 24.10 -5.03
C GLY A 294 -3.98 23.85 -3.63
N PHE A 295 -4.80 22.83 -3.44
CA PHE A 295 -5.31 22.49 -2.12
C PHE A 295 -4.19 21.87 -1.27
N ASP A 296 -3.91 22.49 -0.11
CA ASP A 296 -3.04 21.94 0.94
C ASP A 296 -3.84 20.97 1.79
N LEU A 297 -3.59 19.68 1.60
CA LEU A 297 -4.32 18.62 2.30
C LEU A 297 -3.81 18.38 3.73
N HIS A 298 -2.67 18.98 4.12
CA HIS A 298 -2.09 18.75 5.43
C HIS A 298 -3.00 19.21 6.57
N GLY A 299 -3.31 18.29 7.50
CA GLY A 299 -4.22 18.50 8.61
C GLY A 299 -5.71 18.61 8.24
N LYS A 300 -6.06 18.40 6.96
CA LYS A 300 -7.45 18.51 6.47
C LYS A 300 -7.96 17.19 5.88
N GLY A 301 -7.10 16.48 5.14
CA GLY A 301 -7.50 15.31 4.36
C GLY A 301 -8.30 15.65 3.11
N ILE A 302 -8.61 14.64 2.33
CA ILE A 302 -9.49 14.70 1.16
C ILE A 302 -10.90 14.36 1.62
N THR A 303 -11.81 15.32 1.51
CA THR A 303 -13.24 15.10 1.79
C THR A 303 -13.87 14.34 0.63
N PRO A 304 -14.63 13.26 0.88
CA PRO A 304 -15.31 12.52 -0.18
C PRO A 304 -16.41 13.36 -0.84
N ASP A 305 -16.79 13.01 -2.07
CA ASP A 305 -17.93 13.57 -2.78
C ASP A 305 -19.24 12.91 -2.30
N VAL A 306 -19.14 11.63 -1.93
CA VAL A 306 -20.24 10.84 -1.34
C VAL A 306 -19.76 10.32 0.00
N GLU A 307 -20.25 10.92 1.09
CA GLU A 307 -19.89 10.52 2.46
C GLU A 307 -20.69 9.30 2.89
N VAL A 308 -20.00 8.19 3.12
CA VAL A 308 -20.60 6.92 3.54
C VAL A 308 -19.70 6.22 4.55
N GLU A 309 -20.20 5.99 5.77
CA GLU A 309 -19.55 5.17 6.78
C GLU A 309 -19.67 3.69 6.45
N LEU A 310 -18.65 2.89 6.81
CA LEU A 310 -18.77 1.44 6.77
C LEU A 310 -19.79 0.98 7.82
N ASP A 311 -20.70 0.10 7.44
CA ASP A 311 -21.73 -0.43 8.33
C ASP A 311 -21.11 -1.07 9.59
N GLU A 312 -21.70 -0.81 10.75
CA GLU A 312 -21.20 -1.27 12.05
C GLU A 312 -21.04 -2.81 12.15
N ASN A 313 -21.95 -3.55 11.51
CA ASN A 313 -21.87 -5.00 11.46
C ASN A 313 -20.70 -5.53 10.61
N LEU A 314 -20.18 -4.71 9.67
CA LEU A 314 -19.03 -5.05 8.84
C LEU A 314 -17.70 -4.70 9.53
N LYS A 315 -17.68 -3.67 10.37
CA LYS A 315 -16.47 -3.25 11.13
C LYS A 315 -15.91 -4.35 12.04
N SER A 316 -16.72 -5.30 12.46
CA SER A 316 -16.31 -6.43 13.32
C SER A 316 -15.85 -7.66 12.53
N GLN A 317 -16.00 -7.68 11.22
CA GLN A 317 -15.60 -8.79 10.37
C GLN A 317 -14.11 -8.69 10.02
N SER A 318 -13.43 -9.82 10.01
CA SER A 318 -12.02 -9.89 9.64
C SER A 318 -11.79 -9.74 8.12
N VAL A 319 -12.79 -10.06 7.32
CA VAL A 319 -12.80 -9.92 5.86
C VAL A 319 -14.21 -9.52 5.44
N VAL A 320 -14.30 -8.44 4.67
CA VAL A 320 -15.55 -7.99 4.03
C VAL A 320 -15.35 -8.13 2.53
N THR A 321 -16.25 -8.88 1.88
CA THR A 321 -16.18 -9.00 0.43
C THR A 321 -16.72 -7.74 -0.25
N PRO A 322 -16.21 -7.33 -1.42
CA PRO A 322 -16.71 -6.14 -2.15
C PRO A 322 -18.23 -6.20 -2.39
N GLU A 323 -18.80 -7.38 -2.56
CA GLU A 323 -20.22 -7.59 -2.81
C GLU A 323 -21.11 -7.32 -1.58
N GLU A 324 -20.55 -7.43 -0.37
CA GLU A 324 -21.25 -7.19 0.91
C GLU A 324 -20.98 -5.79 1.47
N ASP A 325 -20.03 -5.07 0.89
CA ASP A 325 -19.55 -3.80 1.38
C ASP A 325 -20.47 -2.64 0.94
N ASN A 326 -21.08 -1.97 1.90
CA ASN A 326 -21.99 -0.85 1.64
C ASN A 326 -21.30 0.36 0.99
N GLN A 327 -19.99 0.57 1.25
CA GLN A 327 -19.24 1.66 0.60
C GLN A 327 -18.92 1.31 -0.86
N VAL A 328 -18.63 0.05 -1.18
CA VAL A 328 -18.50 -0.43 -2.57
C VAL A 328 -19.82 -0.28 -3.31
N GLN A 329 -20.95 -0.63 -2.69
CA GLN A 329 -22.27 -0.43 -3.30
C GLN A 329 -22.55 1.06 -3.56
N ALA A 330 -22.21 1.95 -2.64
CA ALA A 330 -22.34 3.38 -2.83
C ALA A 330 -21.46 3.90 -3.98
N ALA A 331 -20.24 3.37 -4.14
CA ALA A 331 -19.36 3.69 -5.26
C ALA A 331 -19.96 3.22 -6.60
N MET A 332 -20.54 2.02 -6.65
CA MET A 332 -21.23 1.52 -7.85
C MET A 332 -22.44 2.38 -8.23
N GLU A 333 -23.20 2.90 -7.24
CA GLU A 333 -24.29 3.83 -7.53
C GLU A 333 -23.79 5.19 -8.03
N ALA A 334 -22.75 5.75 -7.40
CA ALA A 334 -22.15 7.01 -7.83
C ALA A 334 -21.60 6.95 -9.27
N LEU A 335 -21.10 5.79 -9.71
CA LEU A 335 -20.63 5.57 -11.08
C LEU A 335 -21.77 5.58 -12.13
N LYS A 336 -23.01 5.31 -11.73
CA LYS A 336 -24.17 5.34 -12.64
C LYS A 336 -24.67 6.77 -12.91
N GLU A 337 -24.34 7.71 -12.03
CA GLU A 337 -24.78 9.11 -12.10
C GLU A 337 -23.80 9.99 -12.87
N ASN A 338 -22.59 9.50 -13.15
CA ASN A 338 -21.53 10.17 -13.90
C ASN A 338 -21.42 9.64 -15.33
#